data_02fa8f216f100a0702b859bd41fd5001
#
_entry.id   02fa8f216f100a0702b859bd41fd5001
#
_cell.length_a   1.000
_cell.length_b   1.000
_cell.length_c   1.000
_cell.angle_alpha   90.00
_cell.angle_beta   90.00
_cell.angle_gamma   90.00
#
_symmetry.space_group_name_H-M   'P 1'
#
loop_
_entity.id
_entity.type
_entity.pdbx_description
1 polymer ?
#
loop_
_entity_poly.entity_id
_entity_poly.type
_entity_poly.pdbx_seq_one_letter_code
_entity_poly.pdbx_strand_id
1 'polypeptide(L)'
;LEAMVKANDGMTGFHIHVCEGMNDVWDSRLNRGGISPVERLLQHNLLGPDTMLGHCIHVTPAEMDIVKESGTWLVNNPESNMGNAVGCAPVLEFFRRGIPVCMGTDAYTNDMLESLKVALCSQRSQNCLPNVGWCEVTDMLFKNNAKIGARYFPDQLGVLKAGAAADIIVMDYK
;
A
#
# COMPACT_ATOMS: atom_id res chain seq x y z
N LEU A 1 0.22 4.02 20.50
CA LEU A 1 -0.95 3.95 19.61
C LEU A 1 -2.15 4.68 20.22
N GLU A 2 -2.52 4.42 21.47
CA GLU A 2 -3.67 5.07 22.16
C GLU A 2 -3.64 6.61 22.11
N ALA A 3 -2.47 7.21 22.34
CA ALA A 3 -2.31 8.65 22.24
C ALA A 3 -2.58 9.21 20.83
N MET A 4 -2.24 8.45 19.78
CA MET A 4 -2.53 8.82 18.39
C MET A 4 -4.03 8.77 18.12
N VAL A 5 -4.70 7.70 18.56
CA VAL A 5 -6.16 7.55 18.41
C VAL A 5 -6.89 8.68 19.14
N LYS A 6 -6.49 8.95 20.37
CA LYS A 6 -7.06 10.04 21.17
C LYS A 6 -6.85 11.42 20.52
N ALA A 7 -5.65 11.66 19.95
CA ALA A 7 -5.34 12.93 19.29
C ALA A 7 -6.10 13.11 17.96
N ASN A 8 -6.35 12.02 17.24
CA ASN A 8 -7.10 12.02 15.99
C ASN A 8 -8.60 12.30 16.20
N ASP A 9 -9.16 11.87 17.31
CA ASP A 9 -10.58 12.06 17.68
C ASP A 9 -11.58 11.77 16.54
N GLY A 10 -11.26 10.78 15.70
CA GLY A 10 -12.09 10.38 14.56
C GLY A 10 -12.09 11.35 13.38
N MET A 11 -11.20 12.33 13.33
CA MET A 11 -11.17 13.33 12.27
C MET A 11 -10.73 12.77 10.91
N THR A 12 -9.86 11.75 10.89
CA THR A 12 -9.30 11.16 9.66
C THR A 12 -8.84 9.72 9.91
N GLY A 13 -8.43 9.03 8.84
CA GLY A 13 -7.70 7.76 8.93
C GLY A 13 -6.23 7.97 9.30
N PHE A 14 -5.45 6.91 9.13
CA PHE A 14 -4.03 6.90 9.45
C PHE A 14 -3.22 6.46 8.24
N HIS A 15 -1.98 6.92 8.14
CA HIS A 15 -1.00 6.37 7.22
C HIS A 15 0.16 5.82 8.04
N ILE A 16 0.35 4.50 8.02
CA ILE A 16 1.24 3.78 8.95
C ILE A 16 2.11 2.79 8.16
N HIS A 17 3.42 2.80 8.38
CA HIS A 17 4.31 1.73 7.92
C HIS A 17 4.13 0.51 8.82
N VAL A 18 3.93 -0.67 8.24
CA VAL A 18 3.71 -1.90 8.99
C VAL A 18 4.25 -3.12 8.24
N CYS A 19 4.86 -4.03 8.97
CA CYS A 19 5.43 -5.26 8.42
C CYS A 19 6.37 -5.01 7.23
N GLU A 20 7.13 -3.92 7.28
CA GLU A 20 8.15 -3.60 6.28
C GLU A 20 9.32 -4.58 6.42
N GLY A 21 9.88 -4.69 7.62
CA GLY A 21 10.93 -5.64 7.95
C GLY A 21 10.46 -6.68 8.96
N MET A 22 11.16 -7.82 9.03
CA MET A 22 10.87 -8.84 10.03
C MET A 22 11.04 -8.34 11.47
N ASN A 23 11.80 -7.26 11.68
CA ASN A 23 11.96 -6.63 12.99
C ASN A 23 10.63 -6.12 13.55
N ASP A 24 9.74 -5.59 12.70
CA ASP A 24 8.40 -5.14 13.10
C ASP A 24 7.58 -6.31 13.68
N VAL A 25 7.65 -7.45 12.97
CA VAL A 25 6.93 -8.68 13.35
C VAL A 25 7.49 -9.22 14.67
N TRP A 26 8.81 -9.28 14.79
CA TRP A 26 9.47 -9.77 16.00
C TRP A 26 9.23 -8.86 17.20
N ASP A 27 9.35 -7.53 17.05
CA ASP A 27 9.07 -6.60 18.16
C ASP A 27 7.63 -6.75 18.65
N SER A 28 6.67 -6.80 17.73
CA SER A 28 5.26 -6.95 18.09
C SER A 28 5.01 -8.24 18.86
N ARG A 29 5.53 -9.36 18.37
CA ARG A 29 5.33 -10.66 19.01
C ARG A 29 6.08 -10.83 20.34
N LEU A 30 7.32 -10.36 20.41
CA LEU A 30 8.14 -10.53 21.61
C LEU A 30 7.80 -9.54 22.72
N ASN A 31 7.49 -8.28 22.35
CA ASN A 31 7.38 -7.19 23.31
C ASN A 31 5.96 -6.68 23.51
N ARG A 32 4.96 -7.23 22.78
CA ARG A 32 3.57 -6.74 22.81
C ARG A 32 2.53 -7.87 22.99
N GLY A 33 2.85 -8.85 23.83
CA GLY A 33 1.90 -9.90 24.22
C GLY A 33 1.65 -10.98 23.18
N GLY A 34 2.57 -11.19 22.24
CA GLY A 34 2.47 -12.26 21.23
C GLY A 34 1.61 -11.92 20.01
N ILE A 35 1.00 -10.73 19.97
CA ILE A 35 0.13 -10.30 18.87
C ILE A 35 0.95 -9.83 17.66
N SER A 36 0.37 -9.97 16.47
CA SER A 36 0.99 -9.50 15.24
C SER A 36 0.84 -7.98 15.06
N PRO A 37 1.64 -7.34 14.18
CA PRO A 37 1.53 -5.90 13.95
C PRO A 37 0.13 -5.46 13.52
N VAL A 38 -0.51 -6.17 12.60
CA VAL A 38 -1.84 -5.80 12.09
C VAL A 38 -2.92 -6.05 13.15
N GLU A 39 -2.86 -7.17 13.88
CA GLU A 39 -3.77 -7.42 15.02
C GLU A 39 -3.66 -6.31 16.08
N ARG A 40 -2.45 -5.83 16.32
CA ARG A 40 -2.23 -4.72 17.25
C ARG A 40 -2.86 -3.42 16.77
N LEU A 41 -2.80 -3.12 15.47
CA LEU A 41 -3.49 -1.97 14.89
C LEU A 41 -5.01 -2.11 15.01
N LEU A 42 -5.55 -3.31 14.77
CA LEU A 42 -6.97 -3.61 14.95
C LEU A 42 -7.42 -3.36 16.39
N GLN A 43 -6.69 -3.87 17.39
CA GLN A 43 -7.01 -3.71 18.82
C GLN A 43 -7.05 -2.25 19.27
N HIS A 44 -6.28 -1.38 18.58
CA HIS A 44 -6.26 0.05 18.87
C HIS A 44 -7.16 0.90 17.96
N ASN A 45 -8.05 0.27 17.15
CA ASN A 45 -8.96 0.98 16.24
C ASN A 45 -8.24 1.89 15.23
N LEU A 46 -7.07 1.44 14.72
CA LEU A 46 -6.26 2.16 13.73
C LEU A 46 -6.53 1.70 12.30
N LEU A 47 -7.36 0.66 12.11
CA LEU A 47 -7.74 0.15 10.80
C LEU A 47 -9.09 0.72 10.37
N GLY A 48 -9.31 0.78 9.07
CA GLY A 48 -10.56 1.24 8.50
C GLY A 48 -10.41 1.76 7.07
N PRO A 49 -11.52 2.10 6.40
CA PRO A 49 -11.51 2.48 5.00
C PRO A 49 -10.71 3.75 4.68
N ASP A 50 -10.47 4.62 5.68
CA ASP A 50 -9.69 5.84 5.52
C ASP A 50 -8.22 5.67 5.96
N THR A 51 -7.83 4.46 6.36
CA THR A 51 -6.45 4.13 6.75
C THR A 51 -5.68 3.49 5.60
N MET A 52 -4.40 3.86 5.50
CA MET A 52 -3.43 3.29 4.57
C MET A 52 -2.28 2.64 5.32
N LEU A 53 -1.93 1.40 4.95
CA LEU A 53 -0.78 0.68 5.49
C LEU A 53 0.33 0.59 4.44
N GLY A 54 1.48 1.19 4.73
CA GLY A 54 2.65 1.12 3.87
C GLY A 54 3.36 -0.23 3.97
N HIS A 55 3.93 -0.67 2.87
CA HIS A 55 4.75 -1.88 2.68
C HIS A 55 4.00 -3.20 2.80
N CYS A 56 3.61 -3.62 3.98
CA CYS A 56 2.91 -4.90 4.24
C CYS A 56 3.60 -6.13 3.62
N ILE A 57 4.95 -6.17 3.69
CA ILE A 57 5.76 -7.22 3.06
C ILE A 57 5.60 -8.54 3.81
N HIS A 58 5.71 -8.49 5.14
CA HIS A 58 5.76 -9.66 6.00
C HIS A 58 4.43 -9.94 6.73
N VAL A 59 3.31 -9.58 6.09
CA VAL A 59 1.97 -9.89 6.61
C VAL A 59 1.61 -11.36 6.38
N THR A 60 0.97 -11.95 7.37
CA THR A 60 0.44 -13.31 7.30
C THR A 60 -0.92 -13.37 6.60
N PRO A 61 -1.37 -14.55 6.12
CA PRO A 61 -2.73 -14.71 5.57
C PRO A 61 -3.84 -14.24 6.52
N ALA A 62 -3.71 -14.48 7.81
CA ALA A 62 -4.69 -14.03 8.82
C ALA A 62 -4.71 -12.49 8.93
N GLU A 63 -3.55 -11.84 8.89
CA GLU A 63 -3.48 -10.38 8.88
C GLU A 63 -4.06 -9.78 7.59
N MET A 64 -3.88 -10.45 6.45
CA MET A 64 -4.52 -10.05 5.18
C MET A 64 -6.05 -10.09 5.29
N ASP A 65 -6.60 -11.09 5.97
CA ASP A 65 -8.04 -11.19 6.19
C ASP A 65 -8.55 -10.03 7.08
N ILE A 66 -7.81 -9.66 8.13
CA ILE A 66 -8.10 -8.48 8.96
C ILE A 66 -8.09 -7.18 8.12
N VAL A 67 -7.06 -7.00 7.29
CA VAL A 67 -6.96 -5.83 6.40
C VAL A 67 -8.15 -5.76 5.45
N LYS A 68 -8.51 -6.89 4.84
CA LYS A 68 -9.68 -6.97 3.95
C LYS A 68 -10.98 -6.62 4.66
N GLU A 69 -11.24 -7.22 5.80
CA GLU A 69 -12.47 -7.03 6.57
C GLU A 69 -12.62 -5.59 7.08
N SER A 70 -11.52 -4.96 7.46
CA SER A 70 -11.52 -3.55 7.89
C SER A 70 -11.69 -2.55 6.75
N GLY A 71 -11.52 -2.97 5.49
CA GLY A 71 -11.53 -2.08 4.33
C GLY A 71 -10.31 -1.18 4.23
N THR A 72 -9.25 -1.47 4.97
CA THR A 72 -8.00 -0.71 4.98
C THR A 72 -7.26 -0.85 3.64
N TRP A 73 -6.66 0.23 3.17
CA TRP A 73 -5.87 0.28 1.95
C TRP A 73 -4.42 -0.07 2.20
N LEU A 74 -3.79 -0.73 1.23
CA LEU A 74 -2.35 -0.97 1.26
C LEU A 74 -1.63 -0.04 0.28
N VAL A 75 -0.37 0.29 0.58
CA VAL A 75 0.52 1.06 -0.29
C VAL A 75 1.81 0.25 -0.50
N ASN A 76 2.01 -0.22 -1.72
CA ASN A 76 3.25 -0.90 -2.10
C ASN A 76 4.29 0.13 -2.55
N ASN A 77 5.46 0.12 -1.95
CA ASN A 77 6.60 1.00 -2.23
C ASN A 77 7.77 0.17 -2.82
N PRO A 78 7.71 -0.23 -4.09
CA PRO A 78 8.58 -1.29 -4.62
C PRO A 78 10.06 -0.94 -4.61
N GLU A 79 10.43 0.30 -4.93
CA GLU A 79 11.83 0.74 -4.94
C GLU A 79 12.41 0.86 -3.54
N SER A 80 11.66 1.41 -2.60
CA SER A 80 12.04 1.47 -1.19
C SER A 80 12.25 0.07 -0.63
N ASN A 81 11.31 -0.84 -0.89
CA ASN A 81 11.40 -2.24 -0.44
C ASN A 81 12.67 -2.92 -0.95
N MET A 82 13.01 -2.71 -2.22
CA MET A 82 14.23 -3.27 -2.83
C MET A 82 15.50 -2.58 -2.31
N GLY A 83 15.49 -1.26 -2.23
CA GLY A 83 16.65 -0.48 -1.78
C GLY A 83 17.02 -0.77 -0.33
N ASN A 84 16.02 -0.98 0.53
CA ASN A 84 16.19 -1.36 1.93
C ASN A 84 16.41 -2.87 2.12
N ALA A 85 16.35 -3.66 1.04
CA ALA A 85 16.51 -5.12 1.06
C ALA A 85 15.55 -5.84 2.02
N VAL A 86 14.34 -5.30 2.22
CA VAL A 86 13.35 -5.83 3.17
C VAL A 86 12.45 -6.91 2.56
N GLY A 87 12.46 -7.05 1.23
CA GLY A 87 11.70 -8.07 0.50
C GLY A 87 10.72 -7.47 -0.51
N CYS A 88 9.77 -8.28 -0.94
CA CYS A 88 8.76 -7.88 -1.91
C CYS A 88 7.35 -8.15 -1.36
N ALA A 89 6.49 -7.15 -1.37
CA ALA A 89 5.12 -7.31 -0.91
C ALA A 89 4.35 -8.30 -1.79
N PRO A 90 3.51 -9.18 -1.23
CA PRO A 90 2.77 -10.20 -1.99
C PRO A 90 1.55 -9.59 -2.71
N VAL A 91 1.80 -8.67 -3.65
CA VAL A 91 0.78 -7.87 -4.34
C VAL A 91 -0.25 -8.75 -5.04
N LEU A 92 0.18 -9.82 -5.71
CA LEU A 92 -0.74 -10.73 -6.41
C LEU A 92 -1.73 -11.39 -5.44
N GLU A 93 -1.27 -11.76 -4.24
CA GLU A 93 -2.13 -12.33 -3.21
C GLU A 93 -3.11 -11.29 -2.65
N PHE A 94 -2.68 -10.06 -2.47
CA PHE A 94 -3.59 -8.97 -2.06
C PHE A 94 -4.72 -8.78 -3.07
N PHE A 95 -4.39 -8.71 -4.35
CA PHE A 95 -5.41 -8.59 -5.40
C PHE A 95 -6.33 -9.82 -5.45
N ARG A 96 -5.78 -11.03 -5.34
CA ARG A 96 -6.57 -12.26 -5.30
C ARG A 96 -7.59 -12.27 -4.15
N ARG A 97 -7.24 -11.69 -3.02
CA ARG A 97 -8.13 -11.52 -1.86
C ARG A 97 -9.09 -10.35 -1.99
N GLY A 98 -8.92 -9.49 -2.97
CA GLY A 98 -9.72 -8.27 -3.15
C GLY A 98 -9.36 -7.16 -2.18
N ILE A 99 -8.13 -7.16 -1.67
CA ILE A 99 -7.58 -6.06 -0.84
C ILE A 99 -7.14 -4.93 -1.77
N PRO A 100 -7.58 -3.68 -1.54
CA PRO A 100 -7.18 -2.56 -2.37
C PRO A 100 -5.72 -2.19 -2.11
N VAL A 101 -4.91 -2.12 -3.17
CA VAL A 101 -3.49 -1.76 -3.10
C VAL A 101 -3.22 -0.57 -4.00
N CYS A 102 -2.58 0.45 -3.44
CA CYS A 102 -2.04 1.61 -4.14
C CYS A 102 -0.54 1.45 -4.42
N MET A 103 -0.01 2.29 -5.28
CA MET A 103 1.43 2.41 -5.52
C MET A 103 1.94 3.71 -4.88
N GLY A 104 3.00 3.58 -4.09
CA GLY A 104 3.73 4.69 -3.52
C GLY A 104 5.22 4.59 -3.86
N THR A 105 5.96 5.63 -3.53
CA THR A 105 7.41 5.74 -3.76
C THR A 105 8.22 5.78 -2.47
N ASP A 106 7.54 6.00 -1.34
CA ASP A 106 8.22 6.33 -0.09
C ASP A 106 9.13 7.57 -0.27
N ALA A 107 10.25 7.66 0.40
CA ALA A 107 11.23 8.73 0.20
C ALA A 107 12.31 8.37 -0.86
N TYR A 108 12.03 7.42 -1.76
CA TYR A 108 13.04 6.85 -2.66
C TYR A 108 13.13 7.55 -4.01
N THR A 109 11.99 7.78 -4.65
CA THR A 109 11.91 8.44 -5.97
C THR A 109 10.65 9.27 -6.11
N ASN A 110 10.62 10.14 -7.13
CA ASN A 110 9.41 10.84 -7.57
C ASN A 110 8.89 10.29 -8.91
N ASP A 111 9.56 9.29 -9.50
CA ASP A 111 9.18 8.69 -10.77
C ASP A 111 8.25 7.49 -10.57
N MET A 112 6.95 7.74 -10.67
CA MET A 112 5.93 6.71 -10.52
C MET A 112 5.95 5.66 -11.66
N LEU A 113 6.50 5.99 -12.84
CA LEU A 113 6.63 5.02 -13.93
C LEU A 113 7.83 4.10 -13.73
N GLU A 114 8.90 4.60 -13.10
CA GLU A 114 9.99 3.77 -12.61
C GLU A 114 9.48 2.80 -11.54
N SER A 115 8.73 3.29 -10.56
CA SER A 115 8.10 2.46 -9.54
C SER A 115 7.18 1.38 -10.14
N LEU A 116 6.40 1.71 -11.19
CA LEU A 116 5.60 0.73 -11.93
C LEU A 116 6.45 -0.38 -12.53
N LYS A 117 7.55 -0.03 -13.18
CA LYS A 117 8.49 -0.99 -13.78
C LYS A 117 9.11 -1.89 -12.70
N VAL A 118 9.58 -1.29 -11.61
CA VAL A 118 10.20 -2.03 -10.50
C VAL A 118 9.18 -2.95 -9.83
N ALA A 119 7.96 -2.49 -9.60
CA ALA A 119 6.88 -3.33 -9.06
C ALA A 119 6.64 -4.56 -9.93
N LEU A 120 6.53 -4.38 -11.26
CA LEU A 120 6.30 -5.50 -12.19
C LEU A 120 7.45 -6.50 -12.16
N CYS A 121 8.69 -6.02 -12.24
CA CYS A 121 9.88 -6.88 -12.21
C CYS A 121 9.98 -7.64 -10.89
N SER A 122 9.70 -6.98 -9.76
CA SER A 122 9.73 -7.59 -8.43
C SER A 122 8.70 -8.72 -8.30
N GLN A 123 7.44 -8.49 -8.75
CA GLN A 123 6.41 -9.52 -8.69
C GLN A 123 6.77 -10.73 -9.57
N ARG A 124 7.29 -10.52 -10.76
CA ARG A 124 7.73 -11.61 -11.66
C ARG A 124 8.89 -12.39 -11.08
N SER A 125 9.88 -11.68 -10.53
CA SER A 125 11.05 -12.31 -9.89
C SER A 125 10.65 -13.14 -8.67
N GLN A 126 9.82 -12.58 -7.79
CA GLN A 126 9.37 -13.26 -6.58
C GLN A 126 8.55 -14.53 -6.88
N ASN A 127 7.69 -14.47 -7.89
CA ASN A 127 6.81 -15.59 -8.25
C ASN A 127 7.46 -16.56 -9.26
N CYS A 128 8.63 -16.24 -9.79
CA CYS A 128 9.30 -17.01 -10.87
C CYS A 128 8.41 -17.23 -12.10
N LEU A 129 7.54 -16.27 -12.43
CA LEU A 129 6.59 -16.34 -13.53
C LEU A 129 6.66 -15.07 -14.39
N PRO A 130 6.92 -15.18 -15.72
CA PRO A 130 7.08 -14.01 -16.59
C PRO A 130 5.76 -13.33 -16.99
N ASN A 131 4.64 -13.98 -16.81
CA ASN A 131 3.31 -13.56 -17.32
C ASN A 131 2.35 -13.08 -16.23
N VAL A 132 2.85 -12.75 -15.03
CA VAL A 132 2.03 -12.27 -13.90
C VAL A 132 2.26 -10.78 -13.63
N GLY A 133 1.35 -10.17 -12.90
CA GLY A 133 1.51 -8.86 -12.26
C GLY A 133 1.19 -7.65 -13.13
N TRP A 134 0.99 -7.80 -14.45
CA TRP A 134 0.76 -6.63 -15.31
C TRP A 134 -0.51 -5.88 -14.96
N CYS A 135 -1.62 -6.58 -14.84
CA CYS A 135 -2.91 -5.95 -14.53
C CYS A 135 -2.91 -5.36 -13.12
N GLU A 136 -2.42 -6.11 -12.15
CA GLU A 136 -2.37 -5.71 -10.74
C GLU A 136 -1.51 -4.46 -10.54
N VAL A 137 -0.32 -4.45 -11.12
CA VAL A 137 0.63 -3.34 -10.98
C VAL A 137 0.13 -2.07 -11.68
N THR A 138 -0.45 -2.21 -12.88
CA THR A 138 -1.06 -1.05 -13.56
C THR A 138 -2.30 -0.53 -12.84
N ASP A 139 -3.10 -1.42 -12.26
CA ASP A 139 -4.29 -1.02 -11.50
C ASP A 139 -3.92 -0.28 -10.20
N MET A 140 -2.81 -0.64 -9.54
CA MET A 140 -2.31 0.13 -8.40
C MET A 140 -2.11 1.60 -8.77
N LEU A 141 -1.37 1.87 -9.84
CA LEU A 141 -1.01 3.24 -10.23
C LEU A 141 -2.18 3.98 -10.88
N PHE A 142 -2.79 3.41 -11.92
CA PHE A 142 -3.71 4.15 -12.78
C PHE A 142 -5.17 4.12 -12.30
N LYS A 143 -5.56 3.17 -11.45
CA LYS A 143 -6.92 3.07 -10.94
C LYS A 143 -7.02 3.34 -9.43
N ASN A 144 -6.22 2.64 -8.63
CA ASN A 144 -6.37 2.66 -7.19
C ASN A 144 -5.86 3.96 -6.59
N ASN A 145 -4.74 4.52 -7.09
CA ASN A 145 -4.26 5.83 -6.66
C ASN A 145 -5.29 6.93 -6.93
N ALA A 146 -5.96 6.90 -8.09
CA ALA A 146 -7.04 7.84 -8.38
C ALA A 146 -8.26 7.64 -7.47
N LYS A 147 -8.63 6.39 -7.16
CA LYS A 147 -9.75 6.09 -6.26
C LYS A 147 -9.53 6.59 -4.83
N ILE A 148 -8.33 6.39 -4.30
CA ILE A 148 -8.03 6.87 -2.95
C ILE A 148 -7.89 8.39 -2.94
N GLY A 149 -7.26 8.98 -3.95
CA GLY A 149 -7.16 10.43 -4.11
C GLY A 149 -8.53 11.11 -4.17
N ALA A 150 -9.52 10.52 -4.84
CA ALA A 150 -10.87 11.05 -4.95
C ALA A 150 -11.60 11.19 -3.59
N ARG A 151 -11.07 10.63 -2.51
CA ARG A 151 -11.62 10.82 -1.15
C ARG A 151 -11.20 12.15 -0.53
N TYR A 152 -10.08 12.71 -0.98
CA TYR A 152 -9.44 13.86 -0.36
C TYR A 152 -9.45 15.10 -1.27
N PHE A 153 -9.62 14.90 -2.57
CA PHE A 153 -9.61 15.98 -3.57
C PHE A 153 -10.98 16.11 -4.22
N PRO A 154 -11.50 17.35 -4.38
CA PRO A 154 -12.85 17.56 -4.89
C PRO A 154 -12.99 17.28 -6.38
N ASP A 155 -11.91 17.44 -7.15
CA ASP A 155 -11.91 17.26 -8.59
C ASP A 155 -11.69 15.80 -9.00
N GLN A 156 -12.23 15.41 -10.14
CA GLN A 156 -12.00 14.06 -10.67
C GLN A 156 -10.53 13.90 -11.08
N LEU A 157 -9.88 12.86 -10.55
CA LEU A 157 -8.47 12.54 -10.80
C LEU A 157 -8.31 11.36 -11.77
N GLY A 158 -7.14 11.27 -12.42
CA GLY A 158 -6.71 10.11 -13.20
C GLY A 158 -7.44 9.89 -14.51
N VAL A 159 -8.09 10.92 -15.06
CA VAL A 159 -8.82 10.86 -16.34
C VAL A 159 -8.59 12.11 -17.18
N LEU A 160 -8.50 11.94 -18.49
CA LEU A 160 -8.49 13.05 -19.45
C LEU A 160 -9.94 13.36 -19.86
N LYS A 161 -10.57 14.29 -19.16
CA LYS A 161 -11.97 14.67 -19.37
C LYS A 161 -12.19 16.15 -19.02
N ALA A 162 -13.06 16.82 -19.77
CA ALA A 162 -13.46 18.18 -19.43
C ALA A 162 -14.07 18.24 -18.01
N GLY A 163 -13.57 19.16 -17.17
CA GLY A 163 -13.97 19.32 -15.77
C GLY A 163 -13.23 18.42 -14.78
N ALA A 164 -12.29 17.58 -15.22
CA ALA A 164 -11.38 16.88 -14.34
C ALA A 164 -10.16 17.74 -13.99
N ALA A 165 -9.43 17.37 -12.93
CA ALA A 165 -8.15 18.00 -12.59
C ALA A 165 -7.17 17.89 -13.75
N ALA A 166 -6.45 18.96 -14.04
CA ALA A 166 -5.49 19.03 -15.14
C ALA A 166 -4.09 18.60 -14.72
N ASP A 167 -3.97 17.53 -13.93
CA ASP A 167 -2.70 16.92 -13.56
C ASP A 167 -2.18 16.08 -14.73
N ILE A 168 -1.57 16.76 -15.69
CA ILE A 168 -1.18 16.19 -16.99
C ILE A 168 0.34 16.26 -17.13
N ILE A 169 0.95 15.14 -17.50
CA ILE A 169 2.35 15.10 -17.92
C ILE A 169 2.44 14.83 -19.42
N VAL A 170 3.40 15.45 -20.06
CA VAL A 170 3.76 15.18 -21.47
C VAL A 170 5.14 14.54 -21.46
N MET A 171 5.25 13.36 -22.05
CA MET A 171 6.51 12.63 -22.12
C MET A 171 7.02 12.60 -23.56
N ASP A 172 8.32 12.90 -23.75
CA ASP A 172 9.02 12.65 -25.00
C ASP A 172 9.55 11.21 -24.99
N TYR A 173 8.86 10.34 -25.69
CA TYR A 173 9.23 8.94 -25.81
C TYR A 173 10.06 8.73 -27.10
N LYS A 174 11.33 8.32 -26.92
CA LYS A 174 12.25 7.98 -28.03
C LYS A 174 12.51 6.49 -28.08
#